data_24e025db1220178bca48c1c729ebbf78
#
_entry.id   24e025db1220178bca48c1c729ebbf78
#
_cell.length_a   1.000
_cell.length_b   1.000
_cell.length_c   1.000
_cell.angle_alpha   90.00
_cell.angle_beta   90.00
_cell.angle_gamma   90.00
#
_symmetry.space_group_name_H-M   'P 1'
#
loop_
_entity.id
_entity.type
_entity.pdbx_description
1 polymer ?
#
loop_
_entity_poly.entity_id
_entity_poly.type
_entity_poly.pdbx_seq_one_letter_code
_entity_poly.pdbx_strand_id
1 'polypeptide(L)'
;MRMERLKNEAASLKYIKGNTNIPIPTLHCAFEDNGHFYVITNFISGVTMVKLSTEQKLIVMKEINVHLQTMQGIKSSMMGGLLGDGCLLYHLLKVTSYTKPIMFKQTETPKFVFCHNDLFQHNIIVDEYTLMITAIIDWEYAGFYSKEFEGAFYKQPSPSVALDGEDDDVPYLLGVLEQWMQK
;
A
#
# COMPACT_ATOMS: atom_id res chain seq x y z
N MET A 1 -7.13 -15.55 -3.23
CA MET A 1 -6.58 -14.40 -2.48
C MET A 1 -5.10 -14.13 -2.76
N ARG A 2 -4.20 -15.13 -2.81
CA ARG A 2 -2.77 -14.86 -3.08
C ARG A 2 -2.52 -14.39 -4.52
N MET A 3 -3.24 -14.96 -5.47
CA MET A 3 -3.14 -14.60 -6.89
C MET A 3 -3.69 -13.20 -7.16
N GLU A 4 -4.82 -12.84 -6.56
CA GLU A 4 -5.44 -11.53 -6.69
C GLU A 4 -4.53 -10.41 -6.18
N ARG A 5 -3.82 -10.65 -5.06
CA ARG A 5 -2.85 -9.68 -4.52
C ARG A 5 -1.68 -9.44 -5.49
N LEU A 6 -1.08 -10.48 -6.03
CA LEU A 6 -0.01 -10.35 -7.03
C LEU A 6 -0.50 -9.67 -8.33
N LYS A 7 -1.73 -9.96 -8.76
CA LYS A 7 -2.35 -9.24 -9.89
C LYS A 7 -2.52 -7.76 -9.56
N ASN A 8 -2.98 -7.45 -8.33
CA ASN A 8 -3.11 -6.06 -7.87
C ASN A 8 -1.75 -5.36 -7.77
N GLU A 9 -0.70 -6.03 -7.28
CA GLU A 9 0.65 -5.49 -7.25
C GLU A 9 1.14 -5.10 -8.64
N ALA A 10 1.00 -6.01 -9.62
CA ALA A 10 1.40 -5.73 -11.00
C ALA A 10 0.61 -4.54 -11.61
N ALA A 11 -0.68 -4.43 -11.31
CA ALA A 11 -1.50 -3.30 -11.72
C ALA A 11 -1.06 -2.00 -11.02
N SER A 12 -0.76 -2.06 -9.73
CA SER A 12 -0.31 -0.93 -8.92
C SER A 12 1.03 -0.39 -9.40
N LEU A 13 2.00 -1.26 -9.68
CA LEU A 13 3.30 -0.86 -10.25
C LEU A 13 3.13 -0.12 -11.60
N LYS A 14 2.27 -0.62 -12.49
CA LYS A 14 1.97 0.05 -13.76
C LYS A 14 1.32 1.40 -13.54
N TYR A 15 0.35 1.46 -12.63
CA TYR A 15 -0.42 2.67 -12.35
C TYR A 15 0.48 3.78 -11.77
N ILE A 16 1.26 3.47 -10.72
CA ILE A 16 2.18 4.41 -10.07
C ILE A 16 3.22 4.92 -11.06
N LYS A 17 3.81 4.03 -11.87
CA LYS A 17 4.81 4.40 -12.89
C LYS A 17 4.26 5.38 -13.93
N GLY A 18 2.98 5.22 -14.29
CA GLY A 18 2.34 6.09 -15.29
C GLY A 18 1.83 7.43 -14.75
N ASN A 19 1.63 7.55 -13.45
CA ASN A 19 0.95 8.71 -12.84
C ASN A 19 1.79 9.49 -11.83
N THR A 20 2.98 9.00 -11.45
CA THR A 20 3.81 9.61 -10.41
C THR A 20 5.30 9.46 -10.71
N ASN A 21 6.11 10.17 -9.93
CA ASN A 21 7.56 10.01 -9.87
C ASN A 21 8.01 9.24 -8.62
N ILE A 22 7.11 8.55 -7.94
CA ILE A 22 7.46 7.73 -6.77
C ILE A 22 8.42 6.63 -7.22
N PRO A 23 9.58 6.45 -6.56
CA PRO A 23 10.51 5.40 -6.90
C PRO A 23 9.90 4.03 -6.58
N ILE A 24 9.79 3.18 -7.59
CA ILE A 24 9.26 1.82 -7.51
C ILE A 24 10.09 0.87 -8.37
N PRO A 25 10.06 -0.44 -8.11
CA PRO A 25 10.64 -1.41 -9.00
C PRO A 25 10.04 -1.33 -10.41
N THR A 26 10.87 -1.49 -11.42
CA THR A 26 10.40 -1.61 -12.80
C THR A 26 9.78 -2.98 -13.01
N LEU A 27 8.49 -3.02 -13.34
CA LEU A 27 7.83 -4.25 -13.75
C LEU A 27 8.27 -4.66 -15.15
N HIS A 28 8.93 -5.81 -15.28
CA HIS A 28 9.34 -6.39 -16.55
C HIS A 28 8.21 -7.21 -17.18
N CYS A 29 7.63 -8.11 -16.42
CA CYS A 29 6.44 -8.85 -16.85
C CYS A 29 5.61 -9.35 -15.67
N ALA A 30 4.34 -9.64 -15.95
CA ALA A 30 3.44 -10.30 -15.02
C ALA A 30 2.53 -11.24 -15.83
N PHE A 31 2.45 -12.50 -15.43
CA PHE A 31 1.71 -13.52 -16.16
C PHE A 31 1.24 -14.65 -15.24
N GLU A 32 0.25 -15.41 -15.72
CA GLU A 32 -0.23 -16.61 -15.06
C GLU A 32 0.28 -17.85 -15.80
N ASP A 33 0.80 -18.82 -15.04
CA ASP A 33 1.20 -20.12 -15.55
C ASP A 33 0.89 -21.21 -14.52
N ASN A 34 0.28 -22.31 -14.98
CA ASN A 34 -0.06 -23.47 -14.16
C ASN A 34 -0.79 -23.13 -12.84
N GLY A 35 -1.71 -22.15 -12.86
CA GLY A 35 -2.47 -21.72 -11.69
C GLY A 35 -1.69 -20.86 -10.69
N HIS A 36 -0.51 -20.38 -11.07
CA HIS A 36 0.32 -19.44 -10.31
C HIS A 36 0.45 -18.14 -11.06
N PHE A 37 0.48 -17.02 -10.32
CA PHE A 37 0.74 -15.70 -10.90
C PHE A 37 2.15 -15.25 -10.55
N TYR A 38 2.87 -14.75 -11.55
CA TYR A 38 4.26 -14.31 -11.46
C TYR A 38 4.35 -12.82 -11.72
N VAL A 39 5.13 -12.13 -10.87
CA VAL A 39 5.49 -10.72 -11.03
C VAL A 39 7.01 -10.66 -11.06
N ILE A 40 7.57 -10.15 -12.15
CA ILE A 40 9.03 -10.05 -12.35
C ILE A 40 9.40 -8.58 -12.44
N THR A 41 10.24 -8.15 -11.51
CA THR A 41 10.76 -6.78 -11.42
C THR A 41 12.28 -6.79 -11.44
N ASN A 42 12.89 -5.61 -11.64
CA ASN A 42 14.31 -5.45 -11.39
C ASN A 42 14.62 -5.56 -9.89
N PHE A 43 15.83 -5.95 -9.59
CA PHE A 43 16.39 -5.85 -8.24
C PHE A 43 16.66 -4.37 -7.90
N ILE A 44 16.36 -3.97 -6.67
CA ILE A 44 16.65 -2.65 -6.13
C ILE A 44 17.79 -2.75 -5.11
N SER A 45 18.87 -2.04 -5.37
CA SER A 45 19.99 -1.93 -4.42
C SER A 45 19.63 -0.98 -3.28
N GLY A 46 20.16 -1.28 -2.08
CA GLY A 46 19.96 -0.47 -0.89
C GLY A 46 19.69 -1.31 0.35
N VAL A 47 19.34 -0.63 1.41
CA VAL A 47 18.95 -1.25 2.69
C VAL A 47 17.50 -0.90 3.00
N THR A 48 16.81 -1.77 3.73
CA THR A 48 15.47 -1.43 4.22
C THR A 48 15.57 -0.35 5.31
N MET A 49 14.62 0.59 5.31
CA MET A 49 14.59 1.68 6.29
C MET A 49 14.66 1.18 7.75
N VAL A 50 14.19 -0.03 8.04
CA VAL A 50 14.25 -0.62 9.39
C VAL A 50 15.68 -0.72 9.92
N LYS A 51 16.68 -0.86 9.04
CA LYS A 51 18.11 -0.99 9.39
C LYS A 51 18.80 0.33 9.70
N LEU A 52 18.15 1.46 9.41
CA LEU A 52 18.70 2.80 9.64
C LEU A 52 18.65 3.19 11.12
N SER A 53 19.53 4.11 11.53
CA SER A 53 19.45 4.75 12.85
C SER A 53 18.19 5.63 12.96
N THR A 54 17.83 6.00 14.18
CA THR A 54 16.68 6.88 14.44
C THR A 54 16.84 8.22 13.71
N GLU A 55 18.04 8.80 13.73
CA GLU A 55 18.33 10.09 13.07
C GLU A 55 18.22 9.99 11.55
N GLN A 56 18.73 8.90 10.96
CA GLN A 56 18.62 8.64 9.54
C GLN A 56 17.16 8.44 9.11
N LYS A 57 16.37 7.69 9.91
CA LYS A 57 14.93 7.52 9.66
C LYS A 57 14.18 8.85 9.61
N LEU A 58 14.52 9.82 10.46
CA LEU A 58 13.89 11.15 10.43
C LEU A 58 14.15 11.91 9.12
N ILE A 59 15.30 11.67 8.48
CA ILE A 59 15.61 12.24 7.16
C ILE A 59 14.71 11.59 6.09
N VAL A 60 14.68 10.24 6.05
CA VAL A 60 13.88 9.47 5.08
C VAL A 60 12.39 9.78 5.21
N MET A 61 11.88 9.95 6.44
CA MET A 61 10.47 10.28 6.69
C MET A 61 10.02 11.59 6.02
N LYS A 62 10.92 12.54 5.77
CA LYS A 62 10.58 13.77 5.04
C LYS A 62 10.25 13.46 3.57
N GLU A 63 11.03 12.58 2.95
CA GLU A 63 10.78 12.15 1.56
C GLU A 63 9.52 11.29 1.48
N ILE A 64 9.29 10.39 2.44
CA ILE A 64 8.04 9.60 2.52
C ILE A 64 6.81 10.51 2.54
N ASN A 65 6.84 11.59 3.33
CA ASN A 65 5.72 12.53 3.38
C ASN A 65 5.43 13.19 2.03
N VAL A 66 6.43 13.45 1.21
CA VAL A 66 6.24 13.95 -0.17
C VAL A 66 5.55 12.90 -1.03
N HIS A 67 5.96 11.64 -0.93
CA HIS A 67 5.33 10.54 -1.67
C HIS A 67 3.89 10.29 -1.21
N LEU A 68 3.61 10.35 0.10
CA LEU A 68 2.25 10.27 0.64
C LEU A 68 1.35 11.39 0.10
N GLN A 69 1.84 12.63 0.08
CA GLN A 69 1.09 13.75 -0.50
C GLN A 69 0.82 13.53 -2.00
N THR A 70 1.79 12.98 -2.73
CA THR A 70 1.62 12.63 -4.15
C THR A 70 0.51 11.58 -4.32
N MET A 71 0.52 10.50 -3.53
CA MET A 71 -0.52 9.47 -3.56
C MET A 71 -1.90 10.04 -3.20
N GLN A 72 -1.99 10.84 -2.14
CA GLN A 72 -3.24 11.46 -1.69
C GLN A 72 -3.79 12.49 -2.69
N GLY A 73 -2.96 13.02 -3.57
CA GLY A 73 -3.37 13.87 -4.68
C GLY A 73 -4.13 13.13 -5.79
N ILE A 74 -3.94 11.83 -5.91
CA ILE A 74 -4.60 10.98 -6.91
C ILE A 74 -5.91 10.47 -6.33
N LYS A 75 -7.03 10.74 -7.00
CA LYS A 75 -8.37 10.49 -6.46
C LYS A 75 -9.22 9.63 -7.38
N SER A 76 -10.14 8.88 -6.77
CA SER A 76 -11.14 8.05 -7.45
C SER A 76 -12.52 8.20 -6.82
N SER A 77 -13.56 8.01 -7.62
CA SER A 77 -14.94 7.84 -7.16
C SER A 77 -15.26 6.39 -6.75
N MET A 78 -14.37 5.45 -7.04
CA MET A 78 -14.50 4.05 -6.66
C MET A 78 -13.47 3.71 -5.58
N MET A 79 -13.92 2.96 -4.56
CA MET A 79 -13.06 2.40 -3.52
C MET A 79 -12.61 0.98 -3.93
N GLY A 80 -11.41 0.59 -3.56
CA GLY A 80 -10.85 -0.75 -3.76
C GLY A 80 -9.53 -0.78 -4.50
N GLY A 81 -9.01 -1.98 -4.74
CA GLY A 81 -7.82 -2.22 -5.55
C GLY A 81 -8.02 -1.83 -7.01
N LEU A 82 -6.93 -1.73 -7.76
CA LEU A 82 -6.97 -1.27 -9.17
C LEU A 82 -7.70 -2.22 -10.12
N LEU A 83 -7.88 -3.47 -9.73
CA LEU A 83 -8.62 -4.47 -10.51
C LEU A 83 -10.12 -4.53 -10.14
N GLY A 84 -10.59 -3.61 -9.30
CA GLY A 84 -11.98 -3.56 -8.85
C GLY A 84 -12.30 -4.53 -7.71
N ASP A 85 -11.39 -5.42 -7.36
CA ASP A 85 -11.53 -6.31 -6.22
C ASP A 85 -11.11 -5.59 -4.92
N GLY A 86 -11.89 -5.74 -3.87
CA GLY A 86 -11.54 -5.22 -2.54
C GLY A 86 -10.36 -5.96 -1.96
N CYS A 87 -9.14 -5.54 -2.33
CA CYS A 87 -7.93 -6.04 -1.67
C CYS A 87 -7.82 -5.36 -0.31
N LEU A 88 -8.32 -6.01 0.73
CA LEU A 88 -8.28 -5.47 2.09
C LEU A 88 -6.87 -5.52 2.65
N LEU A 89 -6.56 -4.52 3.49
CA LEU A 89 -5.35 -4.49 4.29
C LEU A 89 -5.17 -5.79 5.07
N TYR A 90 -3.93 -6.23 5.18
CA TYR A 90 -3.58 -7.50 5.83
C TYR A 90 -4.15 -7.64 7.25
N HIS A 91 -4.07 -6.58 8.07
CA HIS A 91 -4.57 -6.61 9.44
C HIS A 91 -6.10 -6.68 9.51
N LEU A 92 -6.82 -6.08 8.55
CA LEU A 92 -8.28 -6.22 8.46
C LEU A 92 -8.68 -7.62 8.00
N LEU A 93 -7.90 -8.24 7.10
CA LEU A 93 -8.15 -9.62 6.66
C LEU A 93 -8.07 -10.63 7.80
N LYS A 94 -7.21 -10.40 8.81
CA LYS A 94 -7.06 -11.30 9.96
C LYS A 94 -8.28 -11.34 10.86
N VAL A 95 -9.01 -10.24 10.97
CA VAL A 95 -10.16 -10.10 11.90
C VAL A 95 -11.51 -10.21 11.20
N THR A 96 -11.51 -10.22 9.85
CA THR A 96 -12.75 -10.32 9.07
C THR A 96 -12.93 -11.73 8.51
N SER A 97 -14.18 -12.20 8.50
CA SER A 97 -14.58 -13.47 7.88
C SER A 97 -14.89 -13.31 6.38
N TYR A 98 -14.42 -12.23 5.73
CA TYR A 98 -14.72 -12.00 4.33
C TYR A 98 -14.05 -13.04 3.43
N THR A 99 -14.85 -13.95 2.89
CA THR A 99 -14.39 -15.01 1.97
C THR A 99 -14.67 -14.66 0.50
N LYS A 100 -15.40 -13.58 0.24
CA LYS A 100 -15.80 -13.12 -1.10
C LYS A 100 -15.19 -11.76 -1.40
N PRO A 101 -14.99 -11.41 -2.68
CA PRO A 101 -14.63 -10.06 -3.08
C PRO A 101 -15.62 -9.05 -2.50
N ILE A 102 -15.10 -7.99 -1.92
CA ILE A 102 -15.92 -6.91 -1.37
C ILE A 102 -16.22 -5.94 -2.50
N MET A 103 -17.50 -5.69 -2.72
CA MET A 103 -17.95 -4.68 -3.67
C MET A 103 -18.22 -3.37 -2.93
N PHE A 104 -17.69 -2.28 -3.45
CA PHE A 104 -17.85 -0.95 -2.86
C PHE A 104 -18.82 -0.09 -3.64
N LYS A 105 -19.45 0.85 -2.94
CA LYS A 105 -20.31 1.87 -3.54
C LYS A 105 -19.46 2.88 -4.31
N GLN A 106 -19.94 3.27 -5.49
CA GLN A 106 -19.37 4.40 -6.22
C GLN A 106 -19.92 5.72 -5.65
N THR A 107 -19.07 6.74 -5.63
CA THR A 107 -19.47 8.11 -5.25
C THR A 107 -19.60 9.00 -6.48
N GLU A 108 -20.46 10.02 -6.41
CA GLU A 108 -20.62 11.00 -7.52
C GLU A 108 -19.37 11.84 -7.75
N THR A 109 -18.61 12.11 -6.68
CA THR A 109 -17.37 12.88 -6.73
C THR A 109 -16.20 12.04 -6.22
N PRO A 110 -14.98 12.23 -6.76
CA PRO A 110 -13.80 11.52 -6.30
C PRO A 110 -13.49 11.85 -4.83
N LYS A 111 -13.63 10.86 -3.94
CA LYS A 111 -13.41 10.98 -2.48
C LYS A 111 -12.27 10.13 -1.99
N PHE A 112 -11.99 9.00 -2.66
CA PHE A 112 -10.97 8.06 -2.25
C PHE A 112 -9.62 8.49 -2.80
N VAL A 113 -8.59 8.34 -2.00
CA VAL A 113 -7.21 8.65 -2.36
C VAL A 113 -6.44 7.37 -2.63
N PHE A 114 -5.37 7.46 -3.41
CA PHE A 114 -4.53 6.30 -3.62
C PHE A 114 -3.70 6.04 -2.36
N CYS A 115 -3.76 4.81 -1.87
CA CYS A 115 -3.09 4.33 -0.67
C CYS A 115 -2.18 3.15 -1.00
N HIS A 116 -1.06 3.03 -0.31
CA HIS A 116 -0.21 1.85 -0.33
C HIS A 116 -0.78 0.75 0.57
N ASN A 117 -1.32 1.15 1.71
CA ASN A 117 -1.94 0.29 2.72
C ASN A 117 -1.00 -0.69 3.45
N ASP A 118 0.29 -0.68 3.16
CA ASP A 118 1.31 -1.50 3.81
C ASP A 118 2.68 -0.80 3.83
N LEU A 119 2.71 0.52 4.03
CA LEU A 119 3.91 1.35 3.93
C LEU A 119 4.75 1.30 5.22
N PHE A 120 5.22 0.11 5.59
CA PHE A 120 6.13 -0.09 6.73
C PHE A 120 7.59 0.08 6.34
N GLN A 121 8.47 0.20 7.34
CA GLN A 121 9.90 0.41 7.13
C GLN A 121 10.58 -0.72 6.32
N HIS A 122 10.03 -1.94 6.32
CA HIS A 122 10.53 -3.05 5.50
C HIS A 122 10.25 -2.85 4.01
N ASN A 123 9.21 -2.12 3.67
CA ASN A 123 8.78 -1.87 2.28
C ASN A 123 9.39 -0.60 1.67
N ILE A 124 10.33 0.04 2.39
CA ILE A 124 11.03 1.25 1.95
C ILE A 124 12.51 0.92 1.82
N ILE A 125 13.01 0.90 0.58
CA ILE A 125 14.43 0.67 0.26
C ILE A 125 15.12 2.02 0.12
N VAL A 126 16.27 2.16 0.77
CA VAL A 126 17.01 3.42 0.90
C VAL A 126 18.46 3.19 0.52
N ASP A 127 19.05 4.12 -0.20
CA ASP A 127 20.50 4.19 -0.37
C ASP A 127 21.12 4.61 0.97
N GLU A 128 21.99 3.76 1.53
CA GLU A 128 22.54 3.96 2.88
C GLU A 128 23.48 5.16 3.02
N TYR A 129 24.01 5.68 1.91
CA TYR A 129 24.94 6.82 1.89
C TYR A 129 24.21 8.15 1.71
N THR A 130 23.28 8.19 0.79
CA THR A 130 22.54 9.42 0.45
C THR A 130 21.27 9.58 1.26
N LEU A 131 20.77 8.51 1.86
CA LEU A 131 19.48 8.40 2.57
C LEU A 131 18.26 8.74 1.68
N MET A 132 18.43 8.64 0.34
CA MET A 132 17.34 8.80 -0.61
C MET A 132 16.61 7.47 -0.78
N ILE A 133 15.29 7.54 -0.94
CA ILE A 133 14.47 6.36 -1.23
C ILE A 133 14.77 5.88 -2.64
N THR A 134 15.25 4.64 -2.77
CA THR A 134 15.52 4.00 -4.07
C THR A 134 14.33 3.23 -4.59
N ALA A 135 13.47 2.70 -3.72
CA ALA A 135 12.17 2.18 -4.08
C ALA A 135 11.23 2.03 -2.88
N ILE A 136 9.94 2.16 -3.14
CA ILE A 136 8.86 1.63 -2.30
C ILE A 136 8.38 0.34 -2.98
N ILE A 137 8.27 -0.75 -2.20
CA ILE A 137 7.97 -2.10 -2.69
C ILE A 137 6.70 -2.64 -2.01
N ASP A 138 6.22 -3.81 -2.47
CA ASP A 138 5.08 -4.53 -1.91
C ASP A 138 3.74 -3.76 -2.02
N TRP A 139 3.37 -3.44 -3.26
CA TRP A 139 2.14 -2.71 -3.60
C TRP A 139 0.90 -3.61 -3.70
N GLU A 140 0.94 -4.81 -3.13
CA GLU A 140 -0.12 -5.81 -3.27
C GLU A 140 -1.46 -5.40 -2.65
N TYR A 141 -1.44 -4.48 -1.66
CA TYR A 141 -2.64 -3.93 -1.01
C TYR A 141 -3.02 -2.54 -1.51
N ALA A 142 -2.28 -1.99 -2.46
CA ALA A 142 -2.52 -0.64 -2.93
C ALA A 142 -3.84 -0.49 -3.68
N GLY A 143 -4.41 0.70 -3.58
CA GLY A 143 -5.67 1.03 -4.22
C GLY A 143 -6.25 2.36 -3.75
N PHE A 144 -7.49 2.58 -4.08
CA PHE A 144 -8.23 3.77 -3.70
C PHE A 144 -9.05 3.52 -2.44
N TYR A 145 -8.72 4.21 -1.36
CA TYR A 145 -9.41 4.07 -0.07
C TYR A 145 -9.64 5.44 0.56
N SER A 146 -10.43 5.48 1.63
CA SER A 146 -10.48 6.66 2.49
C SER A 146 -9.07 6.93 3.03
N LYS A 147 -8.69 8.20 3.17
CA LYS A 147 -7.32 8.59 3.57
C LYS A 147 -6.87 7.97 4.90
N GLU A 148 -7.82 7.60 5.73
CA GLU A 148 -7.61 6.97 7.04
C GLU A 148 -6.93 5.60 6.94
N PHE A 149 -7.05 4.93 5.77
CA PHE A 149 -6.41 3.64 5.51
C PHE A 149 -4.91 3.76 5.27
N GLU A 150 -4.40 4.94 4.91
CA GLU A 150 -2.95 5.21 4.82
C GLU A 150 -2.47 5.79 6.14
N GLY A 151 -2.41 4.97 7.18
CA GLY A 151 -1.84 5.34 8.47
C GLY A 151 -0.33 5.67 8.37
N ALA A 152 0.23 6.22 9.44
CA ALA A 152 1.67 6.52 9.51
C ALA A 152 2.51 5.24 9.73
N PHE A 153 2.21 4.18 8.98
CA PHE A 153 2.83 2.85 9.11
C PHE A 153 4.36 2.89 8.97
N TYR A 154 4.90 3.83 8.17
CA TYR A 154 6.35 4.04 8.02
C TYR A 154 7.09 4.40 9.32
N LYS A 155 6.36 4.74 10.38
CA LYS A 155 6.95 4.93 11.72
C LYS A 155 7.23 3.59 12.41
N GLN A 156 6.60 2.51 11.96
CA GLN A 156 6.68 1.18 12.55
C GLN A 156 7.62 0.26 11.76
N PRO A 157 8.37 -0.61 12.44
CA PRO A 157 9.31 -1.52 11.77
C PRO A 157 8.62 -2.62 10.96
N SER A 158 7.46 -3.10 11.40
CA SER A 158 6.75 -4.22 10.75
C SER A 158 5.23 -4.07 10.84
N PRO A 159 4.48 -4.83 10.00
CA PRO A 159 3.04 -4.68 9.93
C PRO A 159 2.33 -4.96 11.24
N SER A 160 1.46 -4.06 11.56
CA SER A 160 0.17 -4.23 12.19
C SER A 160 0.08 -5.01 13.50
N VAL A 161 0.74 -4.52 14.50
CA VAL A 161 0.21 -4.59 15.86
C VAL A 161 0.37 -3.18 16.41
N ALA A 162 -0.68 -2.63 17.03
CA ALA A 162 -0.56 -1.38 17.77
C ALA A 162 0.67 -1.52 18.70
N LEU A 163 1.57 -0.52 18.66
CA LEU A 163 2.67 -0.47 19.59
C LEU A 163 2.12 -0.23 20.99
N ASP A 164 2.87 -0.62 22.05
CA ASP A 164 2.45 -0.37 23.43
C ASP A 164 2.07 1.11 23.62
N GLY A 165 0.80 1.35 23.94
CA GLY A 165 0.24 2.69 24.13
C GLY A 165 -0.39 3.33 22.89
N GLU A 166 -0.43 2.65 21.75
CA GLU A 166 -1.23 3.05 20.58
C GLU A 166 -2.62 2.41 20.64
N ASP A 167 -3.65 3.15 20.23
CA ASP A 167 -4.99 2.63 20.07
C ASP A 167 -5.06 1.65 18.89
N ASP A 168 -5.80 0.55 19.06
CA ASP A 168 -6.11 -0.36 17.96
C ASP A 168 -7.06 0.33 16.96
N ASP A 169 -6.55 0.63 15.77
CA ASP A 169 -7.30 1.31 14.71
C ASP A 169 -8.25 0.37 13.92
N VAL A 170 -8.14 -0.94 14.11
CA VAL A 170 -8.93 -1.95 13.39
C VAL A 170 -10.44 -1.72 13.53
N PRO A 171 -11.02 -1.51 14.73
CA PRO A 171 -12.46 -1.26 14.86
C PRO A 171 -12.92 -0.01 14.10
N TYR A 172 -12.10 1.05 14.12
CA TYR A 172 -12.39 2.29 13.40
C TYR A 172 -12.36 2.07 11.88
N LEU A 173 -11.31 1.43 11.35
CA LEU A 173 -11.18 1.15 9.92
C LEU A 173 -12.26 0.21 9.41
N LEU A 174 -12.70 -0.77 10.20
CA LEU A 174 -13.83 -1.64 9.87
C LEU A 174 -15.13 -0.83 9.76
N GLY A 175 -15.38 0.09 10.68
CA GLY A 175 -16.54 0.98 10.62
C GLY A 175 -16.53 1.86 9.36
N VAL A 176 -15.37 2.40 8.97
CA VAL A 176 -15.22 3.15 7.71
C VAL A 176 -15.48 2.24 6.51
N LEU A 177 -14.95 1.02 6.50
CA LEU A 177 -15.13 0.06 5.42
C LEU A 177 -16.62 -0.28 5.21
N GLU A 178 -17.36 -0.59 6.29
CA GLU A 178 -18.77 -0.96 6.25
C GLU A 178 -19.68 0.11 5.67
N GLN A 179 -19.34 1.40 5.82
CA GLN A 179 -20.09 2.52 5.23
C GLN A 179 -20.09 2.45 3.69
N TRP A 180 -19.02 1.93 3.10
CA TRP A 180 -18.80 1.89 1.67
C TRP A 180 -19.09 0.55 1.03
N MET A 181 -19.28 -0.52 1.81
CA MET A 181 -19.65 -1.82 1.27
C MET A 181 -21.05 -1.78 0.65
N GLN A 182 -21.19 -2.47 -0.49
CA GLN A 182 -22.51 -2.80 -1.03
C GLN A 182 -23.12 -3.91 -0.19
N LYS A 183 -24.37 -3.75 0.22
CA LYS A 183 -25.13 -4.78 0.92
C LYS A 183 -25.68 -5.81 -0.04
#